data_7cdfbd8c2c3ff32e54c4ba528b5d518f
#
_entry.id   7cdfbd8c2c3ff32e54c4ba528b5d518f
#
_cell.length_a   1.000
_cell.length_b   1.000
_cell.length_c   1.000
_cell.angle_alpha   90.00
_cell.angle_beta   90.00
_cell.angle_gamma   90.00
#
_symmetry.space_group_name_H-M   'P 1'
#
loop_
_entity.id
_entity.type
_entity.pdbx_description
1 polymer ?
#
loop_
_entity_poly.entity_id
_entity_poly.type
_entity_poly.pdbx_seq_one_letter_code
_entity_poly.pdbx_strand_id
1 'polypeptide(L)'
;MQKIFRIIKLQKYRLTKIKDFPESVAVGMAWGVSVSFTPLLGFHLIICYLGTWLMRGNIIAATVGTVIGNPWTFPFIFYLDYKIGTTIFLNEIDYYEFKISFFIENFEELFYPTLLGSLPLAVGVWLITFYICKNFLIRRINEKNKIRR
;
A
#
# COMPACT_ATOMS: atom_id res chain seq x y z
N MET A 1 -18.19 -12.05 9.85
CA MET A 1 -18.53 -10.85 9.10
C MET A 1 -18.64 -9.58 9.97
N GLN A 2 -19.37 -9.59 11.09
CA GLN A 2 -19.54 -8.39 11.95
C GLN A 2 -18.23 -7.81 12.52
N LYS A 3 -17.22 -8.64 12.86
CA LYS A 3 -15.92 -8.15 13.35
C LYS A 3 -15.15 -7.33 12.29
N ILE A 4 -15.18 -7.76 11.04
CA ILE A 4 -14.49 -7.06 9.93
C ILE A 4 -15.16 -5.71 9.67
N PHE A 5 -16.50 -5.66 9.64
CA PHE A 5 -17.24 -4.41 9.50
C PHE A 5 -16.97 -3.43 10.67
N ARG A 6 -16.80 -3.95 11.88
CA ARG A 6 -16.48 -3.14 13.05
C ARG A 6 -15.06 -2.57 12.99
N ILE A 7 -14.09 -3.34 12.49
CA ILE A 7 -12.71 -2.90 12.28
C ILE A 7 -12.66 -1.79 11.20
N ILE A 8 -13.32 -2.01 10.06
CA ILE A 8 -13.40 -1.01 8.98
C ILE A 8 -14.08 0.28 9.47
N LYS A 9 -15.17 0.17 10.25
CA LYS A 9 -15.87 1.31 10.83
C LYS A 9 -15.02 2.07 11.85
N LEU A 10 -14.25 1.36 12.68
CA LEU A 10 -13.32 1.97 13.64
C LEU A 10 -12.15 2.65 12.95
N GLN A 11 -11.61 2.07 11.89
CA GLN A 11 -10.54 2.69 11.11
C GLN A 11 -11.03 3.93 10.37
N LYS A 12 -12.21 3.87 9.76
CA LYS A 12 -12.87 5.05 9.16
C LYS A 12 -13.09 6.16 10.18
N TYR A 13 -13.50 5.81 11.41
CA TYR A 13 -13.70 6.78 12.50
C TYR A 13 -12.39 7.38 13.00
N ARG A 14 -11.31 6.60 13.07
CA ARG A 14 -9.96 7.10 13.42
C ARG A 14 -9.43 8.06 12.38
N LEU A 15 -9.54 7.73 11.09
CA LEU A 15 -9.14 8.61 9.99
C LEU A 15 -9.91 9.95 9.98
N THR A 16 -11.18 9.95 10.38
CA THR A 16 -11.98 11.20 10.43
C THR A 16 -11.71 12.05 11.66
N LYS A 17 -11.10 11.50 12.71
CA LYS A 17 -10.69 12.22 13.93
C LYS A 17 -9.26 12.74 13.93
N ILE A 18 -8.46 12.36 12.92
CA ILE A 18 -7.10 12.87 12.79
C ILE A 18 -7.19 14.36 12.49
N LYS A 19 -6.70 15.18 13.41
CA LYS A 19 -6.59 16.64 13.25
C LYS A 19 -5.39 17.06 12.40
N ASP A 20 -4.74 16.10 11.74
CA ASP A 20 -3.56 16.34 10.94
C ASP A 20 -3.93 16.96 9.58
N PHE A 21 -2.94 17.62 8.99
CA PHE A 21 -3.07 18.18 7.66
C PHE A 21 -3.39 17.08 6.65
N PRO A 22 -4.26 17.33 5.66
CA PRO A 22 -4.62 16.35 4.62
C PRO A 22 -3.42 15.72 3.94
N GLU A 23 -2.33 16.47 3.78
CA GLU A 23 -1.09 15.99 3.18
C GLU A 23 -0.39 14.94 4.06
N SER A 24 -0.32 15.17 5.36
CA SER A 24 0.28 14.21 6.30
C SER A 24 -0.46 12.87 6.29
N VAL A 25 -1.79 12.91 6.25
CA VAL A 25 -2.62 11.70 6.16
C VAL A 25 -2.43 11.01 4.81
N ALA A 26 -2.39 11.78 3.72
CA ALA A 26 -2.17 11.24 2.38
C ALA A 26 -0.79 10.59 2.23
N VAL A 27 0.27 11.19 2.78
CA VAL A 27 1.62 10.61 2.82
C VAL A 27 1.64 9.29 3.59
N GLY A 28 1.05 9.27 4.80
CA GLY A 28 0.96 8.03 5.57
C GLY A 28 0.23 6.93 4.82
N MET A 29 -0.95 7.23 4.28
CA MET A 29 -1.73 6.29 3.50
C MET A 29 -0.95 5.78 2.27
N ALA A 30 -0.28 6.67 1.54
CA ALA A 30 0.52 6.32 0.37
C ALA A 30 1.66 5.36 0.73
N TRP A 31 2.39 5.60 1.82
CA TRP A 31 3.42 4.68 2.30
C TRP A 31 2.84 3.33 2.69
N GLY A 32 1.75 3.30 3.46
CA GLY A 32 1.11 2.05 3.87
C GLY A 32 0.66 1.19 2.70
N VAL A 33 0.05 1.81 1.70
CA VAL A 33 -0.41 1.10 0.49
C VAL A 33 0.78 0.66 -0.35
N SER A 34 1.75 1.53 -0.63
CA SER A 34 2.85 1.23 -1.55
C SER A 34 3.77 0.11 -1.05
N VAL A 35 4.08 0.06 0.25
CA VAL A 35 4.92 -1.02 0.79
C VAL A 35 4.23 -2.38 0.76
N SER A 36 2.89 -2.41 0.70
CA SER A 36 2.13 -3.65 0.51
C SER A 36 2.37 -4.27 -0.88
N PHE A 37 2.91 -3.51 -1.82
CA PHE A 37 3.33 -3.95 -3.15
C PHE A 37 4.82 -4.33 -3.20
N THR A 38 5.43 -4.63 -2.06
CA THR A 38 6.81 -5.12 -2.02
C THR A 38 6.87 -6.54 -1.45
N PRO A 39 7.75 -7.41 -1.98
CA PRO A 39 7.87 -8.79 -1.49
C PRO A 39 8.61 -8.88 -0.15
N LEU A 40 8.83 -7.74 0.53
CA LEU A 40 9.58 -7.66 1.78
C LEU A 40 8.68 -8.02 2.98
N LEU A 41 8.19 -9.26 2.99
CA LEU A 41 7.33 -9.78 4.07
C LEU A 41 8.04 -9.67 5.42
N GLY A 42 7.38 -9.02 6.38
CA GLY A 42 7.94 -8.75 7.71
C GLY A 42 8.66 -7.40 7.81
N PHE A 43 9.48 -7.03 6.84
CA PHE A 43 10.19 -5.74 6.82
C PHE A 43 9.32 -4.57 6.32
N HIS A 44 8.23 -4.86 5.63
CA HIS A 44 7.35 -3.85 5.07
C HIS A 44 6.84 -2.82 6.10
N LEU A 45 6.57 -3.23 7.34
CA LEU A 45 6.15 -2.31 8.41
C LEU A 45 7.26 -1.34 8.81
N ILE A 46 8.51 -1.82 8.88
CA ILE A 46 9.67 -0.99 9.21
C ILE A 46 9.86 0.07 8.12
N ILE A 47 9.84 -0.33 6.86
CA ILE A 47 9.97 0.57 5.71
C ILE A 47 8.82 1.56 5.68
N CYS A 48 7.59 1.08 5.92
CA CYS A 48 6.40 1.92 5.99
C CYS A 48 6.54 3.04 7.03
N TYR A 49 6.90 2.69 8.25
CA TYR A 49 7.00 3.67 9.33
C TYR A 49 8.19 4.60 9.17
N LEU A 50 9.33 4.09 8.68
CA LEU A 50 10.51 4.90 8.40
C LEU A 50 10.22 5.93 7.28
N GLY A 51 9.64 5.50 6.18
CA GLY A 51 9.27 6.39 5.08
C GLY A 51 8.20 7.41 5.49
N THR A 52 7.20 6.97 6.24
CA THR A 52 6.17 7.86 6.79
C THR A 52 6.76 8.89 7.74
N TRP A 53 7.67 8.50 8.62
CA TRP A 53 8.35 9.40 9.55
C TRP A 53 9.24 10.40 8.81
N LEU A 54 10.02 9.95 7.84
CA LEU A 54 10.93 10.80 7.06
C LEU A 54 10.17 11.88 6.30
N MET A 55 8.99 11.56 5.76
CA MET A 55 8.13 12.49 5.03
C MET A 55 7.08 13.18 5.91
N ARG A 56 7.20 13.08 7.24
CA ARG A 56 6.26 13.68 8.21
C ARG A 56 4.80 13.28 7.97
N GLY A 57 4.60 12.05 7.53
CA GLY A 57 3.28 11.46 7.32
C GLY A 57 2.64 10.98 8.62
N ASN A 58 1.34 10.74 8.59
CA ASN A 58 0.59 10.22 9.73
C ASN A 58 0.75 8.70 9.84
N ILE A 59 1.32 8.22 10.95
CA ILE A 59 1.59 6.79 11.21
C ILE A 59 0.29 5.98 11.29
N ILE A 60 -0.80 6.55 11.81
CA ILE A 60 -2.10 5.87 11.89
C ILE A 60 -2.65 5.64 10.48
N ALA A 61 -2.53 6.64 9.60
CA ALA A 61 -2.92 6.50 8.21
C ALA A 61 -2.05 5.47 7.47
N ALA A 62 -0.75 5.43 7.76
CA ALA A 62 0.15 4.42 7.22
C ALA A 62 -0.27 3.00 7.63
N THR A 63 -0.55 2.78 8.91
CA THR A 63 -1.06 1.49 9.42
C THR A 63 -2.38 1.10 8.75
N VAL A 64 -3.26 2.05 8.47
CA VAL A 64 -4.51 1.75 7.73
C VAL A 64 -4.20 1.36 6.29
N GLY A 65 -3.24 2.03 5.65
CA GLY A 65 -2.81 1.73 4.28
C GLY A 65 -2.26 0.30 4.12
N THR A 66 -1.55 -0.22 5.11
CA THR A 66 -0.97 -1.58 5.06
C THR A 66 -2.02 -2.70 5.04
N VAL A 67 -3.27 -2.42 5.38
CA VAL A 67 -4.37 -3.40 5.34
C VAL A 67 -4.64 -3.92 3.91
N ILE A 68 -4.23 -3.19 2.88
CA ILE A 68 -4.32 -3.62 1.47
C ILE A 68 -3.43 -4.85 1.23
N GLY A 69 -2.25 -4.91 1.87
CA GLY A 69 -1.39 -6.08 1.85
C GLY A 69 -1.93 -7.14 2.82
N ASN A 70 -2.68 -8.08 2.31
CA ASN A 70 -3.22 -9.20 3.07
C ASN A 70 -3.01 -10.52 2.29
N PRO A 71 -3.09 -11.68 2.94
CA PRO A 71 -2.83 -12.96 2.30
C PRO A 71 -3.66 -13.24 1.03
N TRP A 72 -4.82 -12.62 0.89
CA TRP A 72 -5.67 -12.77 -0.30
C TRP A 72 -5.20 -11.91 -1.49
N THR A 73 -4.59 -10.76 -1.22
CA THR A 73 -4.11 -9.84 -2.26
C THR A 73 -2.67 -10.15 -2.68
N PHE A 74 -1.86 -10.76 -1.82
CA PHE A 74 -0.46 -11.07 -2.09
C PHE A 74 -0.23 -11.89 -3.37
N PRO A 75 -0.97 -12.96 -3.69
CA PRO A 75 -0.72 -13.71 -4.92
C PRO A 75 -0.86 -12.86 -6.17
N PHE A 76 -1.84 -11.95 -6.19
CA PHE A 76 -2.08 -11.03 -7.32
C PHE A 76 -1.01 -9.95 -7.41
N ILE A 77 -0.61 -9.38 -6.26
CA ILE A 77 0.42 -8.35 -6.19
C ILE A 77 1.75 -8.94 -6.67
N PHE A 78 2.16 -10.08 -6.11
CA PHE A 78 3.41 -10.75 -6.48
C PHE A 78 3.45 -11.19 -7.94
N TYR A 79 2.33 -11.62 -8.50
CA TYR A 79 2.23 -11.90 -9.92
C TYR A 79 2.49 -10.66 -10.77
N LEU A 80 1.89 -9.52 -10.42
CA LEU A 80 2.13 -8.25 -11.11
C LEU A 80 3.58 -7.80 -11.00
N ASP A 81 4.14 -7.83 -9.79
CA ASP A 81 5.53 -7.49 -9.53
C ASP A 81 6.48 -8.37 -10.35
N TYR A 82 6.25 -9.69 -10.31
CA TYR A 82 7.03 -10.65 -11.06
C TYR A 82 6.96 -10.38 -12.57
N LYS A 83 5.75 -10.20 -13.10
CA LYS A 83 5.54 -9.93 -14.53
C LYS A 83 6.22 -8.64 -14.99
N ILE A 84 6.12 -7.58 -14.18
CA ILE A 84 6.80 -6.31 -14.46
C ILE A 84 8.32 -6.50 -14.40
N GLY A 85 8.81 -7.19 -13.39
CA GLY A 85 10.23 -7.45 -13.21
C GLY A 85 10.85 -8.27 -14.34
N THR A 86 10.20 -9.35 -14.76
CA THR A 86 10.66 -10.17 -15.90
C THR A 86 10.59 -9.42 -17.21
N THR A 87 9.51 -8.68 -17.47
CA THR A 87 9.34 -7.93 -18.71
C THR A 87 10.35 -6.79 -18.86
N ILE A 88 10.66 -6.07 -17.76
CA ILE A 88 11.53 -4.88 -17.82
C ILE A 88 13.01 -5.26 -17.67
N PHE A 89 13.34 -6.23 -16.83
CA PHE A 89 14.70 -6.46 -16.38
C PHE A 89 15.34 -7.77 -16.82
N LEU A 90 14.56 -8.83 -17.10
CA LEU A 90 15.09 -10.20 -17.22
C LEU A 90 14.69 -11.00 -18.47
N ASN A 91 13.87 -10.49 -19.33
CA ASN A 91 13.48 -11.06 -20.64
C ASN A 91 13.00 -12.52 -20.70
N GLU A 92 12.95 -13.26 -19.60
CA GLU A 92 12.43 -14.65 -19.58
C GLU A 92 11.87 -15.03 -18.22
N ILE A 93 10.70 -15.63 -18.18
CA ILE A 93 10.29 -16.81 -17.41
C ILE A 93 8.79 -17.04 -17.60
N ASP A 94 8.43 -18.25 -18.09
CA ASP A 94 7.07 -18.60 -18.54
C ASP A 94 6.14 -19.18 -17.46
N TYR A 95 6.59 -19.34 -16.21
CA TYR A 95 5.82 -20.09 -15.22
C TYR A 95 5.60 -19.30 -13.94
N TYR A 96 4.35 -18.88 -13.71
CA TYR A 96 3.90 -18.38 -12.42
C TYR A 96 2.53 -18.97 -12.06
N GLU A 97 2.48 -19.74 -10.99
CA GLU A 97 1.21 -20.19 -10.42
C GLU A 97 0.68 -19.20 -9.38
N PHE A 98 -0.61 -18.88 -9.43
CA PHE A 98 -1.29 -18.02 -8.48
C PHE A 98 -1.48 -18.68 -7.10
N LYS A 99 -0.38 -19.13 -6.49
CA LYS A 99 -0.39 -19.77 -5.18
C LYS A 99 0.74 -19.23 -4.33
N ILE A 100 0.44 -18.95 -3.06
CA ILE A 100 1.48 -18.56 -2.08
C ILE A 100 2.50 -19.68 -1.89
N SER A 101 2.07 -20.96 -1.92
CA SER A 101 2.97 -22.11 -1.83
C SER A 101 4.01 -22.10 -2.94
N PHE A 102 3.61 -21.83 -4.18
CA PHE A 102 4.52 -21.74 -5.32
C PHE A 102 5.60 -20.66 -5.12
N PHE A 103 5.21 -19.50 -4.58
CA PHE A 103 6.16 -18.42 -4.27
C PHE A 103 7.14 -18.82 -3.15
N ILE A 104 6.67 -19.55 -2.14
CA ILE A 104 7.52 -20.00 -1.03
C ILE A 104 8.50 -21.07 -1.49
N GLU A 105 8.05 -22.03 -2.31
CA GLU A 105 8.86 -23.12 -2.82
C GLU A 105 9.93 -22.67 -3.81
N ASN A 106 9.65 -21.64 -4.62
CA ASN A 106 10.56 -21.09 -5.62
C ASN A 106 11.07 -19.69 -5.24
N PHE A 107 11.20 -19.42 -3.94
CA PHE A 107 11.48 -18.08 -3.42
C PHE A 107 12.76 -17.48 -3.99
N GLU A 108 13.84 -18.24 -4.09
CA GLU A 108 15.14 -17.73 -4.57
C GLU A 108 15.07 -17.26 -6.03
N GLU A 109 14.40 -18.01 -6.90
CA GLU A 109 14.28 -17.69 -8.32
C GLU A 109 13.29 -16.55 -8.58
N LEU A 110 12.21 -16.50 -7.81
CA LEU A 110 11.14 -15.52 -7.98
C LEU A 110 11.40 -14.19 -7.25
N PHE A 111 12.25 -14.21 -6.22
CA PHE A 111 12.45 -13.06 -5.35
C PHE A 111 13.04 -11.85 -6.10
N TYR A 112 14.12 -12.07 -6.87
CA TYR A 112 14.79 -10.98 -7.60
C TYR A 112 13.89 -10.30 -8.63
N PRO A 113 13.23 -11.02 -9.56
CA PRO A 113 12.30 -10.43 -10.50
C PRO A 113 11.17 -9.67 -9.79
N THR A 114 10.58 -10.28 -8.77
CA THR A 114 9.48 -9.70 -8.01
C THR A 114 9.92 -8.42 -7.28
N LEU A 115 11.11 -8.42 -6.68
CA LEU A 115 11.66 -7.25 -6.00
C LEU A 115 11.92 -6.09 -7.00
N LEU A 116 12.54 -6.38 -8.14
CA LEU A 116 12.80 -5.38 -9.17
C LEU A 116 11.51 -4.80 -9.76
N GLY A 117 10.52 -5.66 -10.02
CA GLY A 117 9.22 -5.24 -10.55
C GLY A 117 8.38 -4.47 -9.54
N SER A 118 8.54 -4.76 -8.25
CA SER A 118 7.81 -4.05 -7.19
C SER A 118 8.23 -2.58 -7.06
N LEU A 119 9.46 -2.21 -7.39
CA LEU A 119 9.96 -0.84 -7.26
C LEU A 119 9.15 0.17 -8.09
N PRO A 120 9.03 0.03 -9.43
CA PRO A 120 8.24 0.95 -10.24
C PRO A 120 6.76 0.91 -9.86
N LEU A 121 6.23 -0.28 -9.53
CA LEU A 121 4.84 -0.43 -9.12
C LEU A 121 4.57 0.28 -7.80
N ALA A 122 5.41 0.10 -6.78
CA ALA A 122 5.28 0.75 -5.48
C ALA A 122 5.34 2.29 -5.61
N VAL A 123 6.24 2.82 -6.45
CA VAL A 123 6.32 4.28 -6.71
C VAL A 123 5.04 4.77 -7.39
N GLY A 124 4.55 4.08 -8.41
CA GLY A 124 3.31 4.44 -9.10
C GLY A 124 2.10 4.41 -8.17
N VAL A 125 1.97 3.36 -7.37
CA VAL A 125 0.90 3.20 -6.37
C VAL A 125 1.00 4.28 -5.30
N TRP A 126 2.23 4.63 -4.85
CA TRP A 126 2.45 5.71 -3.88
C TRP A 126 1.90 7.04 -4.40
N LEU A 127 2.28 7.43 -5.63
CA LEU A 127 1.82 8.67 -6.25
C LEU A 127 0.29 8.69 -6.40
N ILE A 128 -0.29 7.64 -6.95
CA ILE A 128 -1.74 7.52 -7.17
C ILE A 128 -2.48 7.64 -5.84
N THR A 129 -2.06 6.88 -4.82
CA THR A 129 -2.69 6.90 -3.51
C THR A 129 -2.58 8.26 -2.83
N PHE A 130 -1.39 8.89 -2.92
CA PHE A 130 -1.18 10.24 -2.37
C PHE A 130 -2.14 11.26 -2.98
N TYR A 131 -2.22 11.32 -4.31
CA TYR A 131 -3.09 12.29 -4.99
C TYR A 131 -4.58 12.02 -4.74
N ILE A 132 -5.02 10.78 -4.78
CA ILE A 132 -6.40 10.41 -4.51
C ILE A 132 -6.78 10.77 -3.07
N CYS A 133 -5.96 10.34 -2.10
CA CYS A 133 -6.23 10.58 -0.69
C CYS A 133 -6.21 12.07 -0.35
N LYS A 134 -5.21 12.81 -0.82
CA LYS A 134 -5.10 14.27 -0.63
C LYS A 134 -6.33 14.99 -1.18
N ASN A 135 -6.69 14.75 -2.43
CA ASN A 135 -7.83 15.40 -3.07
C ASN A 135 -9.16 15.07 -2.38
N PHE A 136 -9.33 13.82 -1.98
CA PHE A 136 -10.52 13.38 -1.25
C PHE A 136 -10.67 14.11 0.10
N LEU A 137 -9.58 14.23 0.86
CA LEU A 137 -9.58 14.90 2.16
C LEU A 137 -9.84 16.41 2.04
N ILE A 138 -9.21 17.08 1.06
CA ILE A 138 -9.40 18.51 0.81
C ILE A 138 -10.87 18.77 0.42
N ARG A 139 -11.45 17.98 -0.47
CA ARG A 139 -12.87 18.14 -0.84
C ARG A 139 -13.79 18.01 0.37
N ARG A 140 -13.57 17.00 1.22
CA ARG A 140 -14.36 16.83 2.45
C ARG A 140 -14.26 17.99 3.43
N ILE A 141 -13.08 18.60 3.57
CA ILE A 141 -12.89 19.77 4.44
C ILE A 141 -13.66 20.97 3.88
N ASN A 142 -13.57 21.19 2.57
CA ASN A 142 -14.26 22.30 1.90
C ASN A 142 -15.80 22.18 2.01
N GLU A 143 -16.34 20.98 1.84
CA GLU A 143 -17.77 20.71 2.03
C GLU A 143 -18.24 21.01 3.46
N LYS A 144 -17.48 20.57 4.47
CA LYS A 144 -17.80 20.86 5.87
C LYS A 144 -17.77 22.37 6.19
N ASN A 145 -16.83 23.10 5.60
CA ASN A 145 -16.74 24.55 5.80
C ASN A 145 -17.88 25.30 5.10
N LYS A 146 -18.39 24.76 3.99
CA LYS A 146 -19.55 25.35 3.26
C LYS A 146 -20.86 25.15 4.02
N ILE A 147 -21.02 24.06 4.75
CA ILE A 147 -22.23 23.79 5.57
C ILE A 147 -22.25 24.61 6.88
N ARG A 148 -21.06 25.07 7.33
CA ARG A 148 -20.94 25.86 8.56
C ARG A 148 -21.08 27.38 8.38
N ARG A 149 -21.14 27.85 7.14
CA ARG A 149 -21.45 29.23 6.76
C ARG A 149 -22.92 29.37 6.38
#